data_e8d6b213097ed6a15adc936e2facf7b4
#
_entry.id   e8d6b213097ed6a15adc936e2facf7b4
#
_cell.length_a   1.000
_cell.length_b   1.000
_cell.length_c   1.000
_cell.angle_alpha   90.00
_cell.angle_beta   90.00
_cell.angle_gamma   90.00
#
_symmetry.space_group_name_H-M   'P 1'
#
loop_
_entity.id
_entity.type
_entity.pdbx_description
1 polymer ?
#
loop_
_entity_poly.entity_id
_entity_poly.type
_entity_poly.pdbx_seq_one_letter_code
_entity_poly.pdbx_strand_id
1 'polypeptide(L)'
;MRDCLPLQILLVLQTGLVLAQAPPASRTWQTTTPQAVSLSPEILAQFDTDIAAGKYGNIDSMLVIRHGKVAWDRTWPRNYRQIYGAQAKRTGGLNAHDLTGPFNYFNAWWHPYYRGGDLHTLQSVTKTIASATLGVAVTRGEFPSLDTPILKFFDEAKVANVDERKRRITLRHLLTMTAGFDWNESLPYSDPRNDGSNMEASPDWVRYVLDRPMSDEPGARFNYNSGASELLAPIFHAATGEDIEEYAAKHLFTPLGIEKFFWKPTPSGAVDTEGGLYLERHDLAKVLLLFHQNGLWAGKRVVSADWVKASLAPSIPVNQKSGVKYGYKWWLYPYGKDDPRLAFAGSGFGGQLPLVIPDYDILVVFTAWNIEGGPSLSHRVAIDRILAAVTDRKP
;
A
#
# COMPACT_ATOMS: atom_id res chain seq x y z
N MET A 1 -16.29 42.78 59.60
CA MET A 1 -15.16 41.91 59.18
C MET A 1 -15.70 40.96 58.13
N ARG A 2 -15.41 41.19 56.85
CA ARG A 2 -15.82 40.36 55.71
C ARG A 2 -14.54 39.81 55.14
N ASP A 3 -14.36 38.49 55.24
CA ASP A 3 -13.23 37.79 54.68
C ASP A 3 -13.37 37.63 53.16
N CYS A 4 -12.42 38.20 52.40
CA CYS A 4 -12.27 37.97 50.96
C CYS A 4 -11.38 36.74 50.76
N LEU A 5 -11.96 35.66 50.19
CA LEU A 5 -11.17 34.56 49.62
C LEU A 5 -10.63 34.95 48.24
N PRO A 6 -9.36 34.64 47.88
CA PRO A 6 -8.85 34.88 46.57
C PRO A 6 -9.29 33.77 45.59
N LEU A 7 -9.81 34.21 44.45
CA LEU A 7 -10.16 33.39 43.28
C LEU A 7 -8.88 32.90 42.59
N GLN A 8 -8.55 31.60 42.74
CA GLN A 8 -7.49 30.96 41.97
C GLN A 8 -7.98 30.73 40.53
N ILE A 9 -7.41 31.48 39.58
CA ILE A 9 -7.61 31.26 38.15
C ILE A 9 -6.72 30.06 37.73
N LEU A 10 -7.37 28.92 37.43
CA LEU A 10 -6.73 27.74 36.90
C LEU A 10 -6.46 27.96 35.40
N LEU A 11 -5.21 28.26 35.05
CA LEU A 11 -4.78 28.40 33.66
C LEU A 11 -4.66 26.98 33.04
N VAL A 12 -5.67 26.55 32.28
CA VAL A 12 -5.60 25.31 31.49
C VAL A 12 -4.78 25.59 30.26
N LEU A 13 -3.53 25.18 30.27
CA LEU A 13 -2.69 25.13 29.07
C LEU A 13 -3.23 24.05 28.12
N GLN A 14 -4.02 24.44 27.15
CA GLN A 14 -4.34 23.60 26.00
C GLN A 14 -3.06 23.52 25.14
N THR A 15 -2.34 22.42 25.24
CA THR A 15 -1.32 22.06 24.26
C THR A 15 -2.04 21.65 22.97
N GLY A 16 -2.27 22.63 22.12
CA GLY A 16 -2.78 22.39 20.77
C GLY A 16 -1.74 21.56 19.99
N LEU A 17 -2.12 20.36 19.62
CA LEU A 17 -1.41 19.59 18.59
C LEU A 17 -1.47 20.45 17.31
N VAL A 18 -0.35 21.03 16.92
CA VAL A 18 -0.21 21.69 15.61
C VAL A 18 -0.18 20.56 14.58
N LEU A 19 -1.34 20.16 14.10
CA LEU A 19 -1.46 19.33 12.91
C LEU A 19 -0.85 20.12 11.75
N ALA A 20 0.18 19.58 11.12
CA ALA A 20 0.74 20.16 9.92
C ALA A 20 -0.39 20.40 8.92
N GLN A 21 -0.59 21.66 8.51
CA GLN A 21 -1.59 22.01 7.52
C GLN A 21 -1.22 21.29 6.21
N ALA A 22 -2.20 20.55 5.65
CA ALA A 22 -2.06 20.02 4.30
C ALA A 22 -1.70 21.17 3.34
N PRO A 23 -0.81 20.95 2.39
CA PRO A 23 -0.54 21.96 1.39
C PRO A 23 -1.87 22.37 0.74
N PRO A 24 -2.04 23.66 0.37
CA PRO A 24 -3.20 24.07 -0.41
C PRO A 24 -3.30 23.14 -1.63
N ALA A 25 -4.48 22.96 -2.20
CA ALA A 25 -4.76 22.07 -3.32
C ALA A 25 -3.90 22.33 -4.58
N SER A 26 -2.68 22.83 -4.40
CA SER A 26 -1.66 22.97 -5.42
C SER A 26 -1.04 21.59 -5.68
N ARG A 27 -0.96 21.20 -6.92
CA ARG A 27 -0.46 19.95 -7.46
C ARG A 27 1.01 19.63 -7.11
N THR A 28 1.73 20.55 -6.48
CA THR A 28 3.15 20.47 -6.21
C THR A 28 3.47 20.49 -4.72
N TRP A 29 4.30 19.55 -4.28
CA TRP A 29 4.85 19.52 -2.94
C TRP A 29 5.76 20.74 -2.69
N GLN A 30 5.66 21.36 -1.52
CA GLN A 30 6.66 22.31 -1.07
C GLN A 30 7.98 21.59 -0.80
N THR A 31 9.08 22.17 -1.26
CA THR A 31 10.43 21.64 -0.99
C THR A 31 11.09 22.38 0.19
N THR A 32 12.03 21.71 0.83
CA THR A 32 12.82 22.27 1.93
C THR A 32 14.20 21.62 1.98
N THR A 33 15.12 22.15 2.78
CA THR A 33 16.36 21.45 3.08
C THR A 33 16.13 20.41 4.19
N PRO A 34 16.89 19.30 4.23
CA PRO A 34 16.79 18.32 5.31
C PRO A 34 16.93 18.94 6.69
N GLN A 35 17.90 19.84 6.87
CA GLN A 35 18.16 20.49 8.16
C GLN A 35 16.97 21.33 8.65
N ALA A 36 16.26 21.99 7.75
CA ALA A 36 15.11 22.83 8.10
C ALA A 36 13.93 22.03 8.68
N VAL A 37 13.96 20.70 8.50
CA VAL A 37 12.98 19.76 9.06
C VAL A 37 13.66 18.72 9.95
N SER A 38 14.78 19.07 10.58
CA SER A 38 15.53 18.25 11.54
C SER A 38 15.90 16.85 10.99
N LEU A 39 16.37 16.81 9.75
CA LEU A 39 16.99 15.62 9.15
C LEU A 39 18.48 15.90 8.85
N SER A 40 19.37 14.92 9.14
CA SER A 40 20.77 15.00 8.77
C SER A 40 20.94 14.75 7.26
N PRO A 41 21.43 15.73 6.50
CA PRO A 41 21.75 15.54 5.09
C PRO A 41 22.90 14.55 4.88
N GLU A 42 23.84 14.46 5.83
CA GLU A 42 24.98 13.54 5.75
C GLU A 42 24.53 12.09 5.80
N ILE A 43 23.58 11.77 6.70
CA ILE A 43 23.02 10.42 6.83
C ILE A 43 22.17 10.08 5.62
N LEU A 44 21.38 11.02 5.11
CA LEU A 44 20.60 10.83 3.88
C LEU A 44 21.52 10.66 2.66
N ALA A 45 22.59 11.43 2.55
CA ALA A 45 23.59 11.31 1.48
C ALA A 45 24.36 9.97 1.55
N GLN A 46 24.65 9.47 2.76
CA GLN A 46 25.23 8.14 2.91
C GLN A 46 24.27 7.05 2.47
N PHE A 47 22.97 7.21 2.76
CA PHE A 47 21.96 6.25 2.30
C PHE A 47 21.82 6.30 0.77
N ASP A 48 21.84 7.50 0.18
CA ASP A 48 21.87 7.72 -1.27
C ASP A 48 23.07 7.01 -1.92
N THR A 49 24.27 7.16 -1.35
CA THR A 49 25.50 6.49 -1.80
C THR A 49 25.37 4.95 -1.74
N ASP A 50 24.82 4.42 -0.64
CA ASP A 50 24.58 2.98 -0.49
C ASP A 50 23.61 2.46 -1.56
N ILE A 51 22.55 3.22 -1.89
CA ILE A 51 21.58 2.89 -2.95
C ILE A 51 22.25 2.95 -4.33
N ALA A 52 22.98 4.01 -4.62
CA ALA A 52 23.69 4.18 -5.89
C ALA A 52 24.70 3.04 -6.14
N ALA A 53 25.37 2.57 -5.07
CA ALA A 53 26.27 1.43 -5.10
C ALA A 53 25.57 0.07 -5.27
N GLY A 54 24.23 0.02 -5.34
CA GLY A 54 23.48 -1.22 -5.51
C GLY A 54 23.37 -2.10 -4.25
N LYS A 55 23.69 -1.57 -3.07
CA LYS A 55 23.62 -2.33 -1.80
C LYS A 55 22.22 -2.91 -1.52
N TYR A 56 21.19 -2.28 -2.06
CA TYR A 56 19.79 -2.66 -1.94
C TYR A 56 19.18 -3.07 -3.29
N GLY A 57 20.02 -3.45 -4.25
CA GLY A 57 19.60 -3.83 -5.59
C GLY A 57 19.14 -2.64 -6.45
N ASN A 58 18.13 -2.87 -7.26
CA ASN A 58 17.64 -1.89 -8.24
C ASN A 58 16.59 -0.95 -7.62
N ILE A 59 17.01 -0.03 -6.77
CA ILE A 59 16.18 1.09 -6.31
C ILE A 59 16.14 2.14 -7.43
N ASP A 60 14.94 2.60 -7.83
CA ASP A 60 14.71 3.61 -8.87
C ASP A 60 14.54 5.01 -8.31
N SER A 61 13.90 5.12 -7.15
CA SER A 61 13.72 6.41 -6.47
C SER A 61 13.63 6.30 -4.96
N MET A 62 13.95 7.41 -4.29
CA MET A 62 13.71 7.66 -2.87
C MET A 62 13.15 9.07 -2.69
N LEU A 63 11.97 9.19 -2.10
CA LEU A 63 11.32 10.42 -1.72
C LEU A 63 11.15 10.44 -0.20
N VAL A 64 11.65 11.49 0.48
CA VAL A 64 11.46 11.71 1.92
C VAL A 64 10.73 13.02 2.15
N ILE A 65 9.61 12.95 2.83
CA ILE A 65 8.78 14.08 3.21
C ILE A 65 8.73 14.15 4.73
N ARG A 66 8.95 15.33 5.29
CA ARG A 66 8.77 15.59 6.72
C ARG A 66 8.05 16.90 6.93
N HIS A 67 7.10 16.92 7.86
CA HIS A 67 6.25 18.10 8.13
C HIS A 67 5.55 18.64 6.87
N GLY A 68 5.09 17.70 6.01
CA GLY A 68 4.41 18.03 4.75
C GLY A 68 5.29 18.64 3.67
N LYS A 69 6.63 18.62 3.82
CA LYS A 69 7.59 19.19 2.85
C LYS A 69 8.57 18.13 2.35
N VAL A 70 8.86 18.15 1.06
CA VAL A 70 9.87 17.29 0.44
C VAL A 70 11.24 17.76 0.90
N ALA A 71 11.92 16.94 1.69
CA ALA A 71 13.26 17.18 2.19
C ALA A 71 14.34 16.45 1.39
N TRP A 72 13.99 15.34 0.73
CA TRP A 72 14.90 14.55 -0.10
C TRP A 72 14.15 13.93 -1.25
N ASP A 73 14.65 14.07 -2.46
CA ASP A 73 14.07 13.46 -3.67
C ASP A 73 15.18 13.06 -4.61
N ARG A 74 15.32 11.76 -4.87
CA ARG A 74 16.39 11.18 -5.69
C ARG A 74 15.83 10.12 -6.62
N THR A 75 16.45 10.01 -7.78
CA THR A 75 16.19 8.97 -8.78
C THR A 75 17.49 8.38 -9.28
N TRP A 76 17.46 7.09 -9.58
CA TRP A 76 18.57 6.34 -10.17
C TRP A 76 18.08 5.67 -11.45
N PRO A 77 18.21 6.35 -12.63
CA PRO A 77 17.77 5.80 -13.90
C PRO A 77 18.44 4.45 -14.19
N ARG A 78 17.65 3.45 -14.57
CA ARG A 78 18.11 2.10 -14.87
C ARG A 78 17.63 1.66 -16.24
N ASN A 79 18.47 0.91 -16.95
CA ASN A 79 18.12 0.32 -18.22
C ASN A 79 17.62 -1.12 -18.02
N TYR A 80 16.34 -1.29 -17.73
CA TYR A 80 15.73 -2.60 -17.49
C TYR A 80 15.71 -3.51 -18.71
N ARG A 81 15.75 -2.96 -19.93
CA ARG A 81 15.94 -3.76 -21.16
C ARG A 81 17.29 -4.44 -21.18
N GLN A 82 18.32 -3.80 -20.61
CA GLN A 82 19.64 -4.39 -20.49
C GLN A 82 19.70 -5.34 -19.26
N ILE A 83 19.17 -4.90 -18.12
CA ILE A 83 19.21 -5.67 -16.85
C ILE A 83 18.50 -7.02 -17.01
N TYR A 84 17.29 -7.03 -17.58
CA TYR A 84 16.45 -8.23 -17.71
C TYR A 84 16.27 -8.73 -19.14
N GLY A 85 17.08 -8.27 -20.08
CA GLY A 85 16.91 -8.58 -21.50
C GLY A 85 17.02 -10.06 -21.85
N ALA A 86 17.77 -10.85 -21.07
CA ALA A 86 17.87 -12.29 -21.25
C ALA A 86 16.62 -13.01 -20.71
N GLN A 87 16.12 -12.57 -19.53
CA GLN A 87 14.97 -13.14 -18.87
C GLN A 87 13.68 -12.87 -19.64
N ALA A 88 13.55 -11.70 -20.22
CA ALA A 88 12.39 -11.30 -21.03
C ALA A 88 12.13 -12.18 -22.27
N LYS A 89 13.14 -12.99 -22.66
CA LYS A 89 13.04 -13.92 -23.81
C LYS A 89 12.64 -15.34 -23.40
N ARG A 90 12.48 -15.61 -22.12
CA ARG A 90 12.14 -16.93 -21.58
C ARG A 90 10.67 -17.01 -21.24
N THR A 91 10.05 -18.18 -21.46
CA THR A 91 8.70 -18.49 -21.02
C THR A 91 8.71 -19.14 -19.63
N GLY A 92 7.62 -19.04 -18.90
CA GLY A 92 7.43 -19.63 -17.57
C GLY A 92 7.85 -18.72 -16.42
N GLY A 93 7.57 -19.13 -15.20
CA GLY A 93 7.80 -18.31 -14.00
C GLY A 93 7.10 -16.94 -14.09
N LEU A 94 7.88 -15.87 -13.97
CA LEU A 94 7.38 -14.49 -14.06
C LEU A 94 6.98 -14.06 -15.50
N ASN A 95 7.07 -14.94 -16.48
CA ASN A 95 6.65 -14.73 -17.87
C ASN A 95 5.59 -15.77 -18.25
N ALA A 96 4.63 -16.02 -17.41
CA ALA A 96 3.62 -17.06 -17.59
C ALA A 96 2.65 -16.78 -18.74
N HIS A 97 2.54 -15.52 -19.16
CA HIS A 97 1.69 -15.06 -20.26
C HIS A 97 2.46 -14.72 -21.54
N ASP A 98 1.82 -14.01 -22.44
CA ASP A 98 2.45 -13.42 -23.62
C ASP A 98 3.69 -12.60 -23.23
N LEU A 99 4.83 -12.85 -23.89
CA LEU A 99 6.09 -12.14 -23.66
C LEU A 99 6.00 -10.63 -23.88
N THR A 100 4.97 -10.16 -24.57
CA THR A 100 4.69 -8.74 -24.84
C THR A 100 3.58 -8.16 -23.97
N GLY A 101 2.89 -9.00 -23.22
CA GLY A 101 1.73 -8.62 -22.42
C GLY A 101 2.08 -7.88 -21.12
N PRO A 102 1.08 -7.22 -20.52
CA PRO A 102 1.27 -6.42 -19.31
C PRO A 102 1.57 -7.25 -18.04
N PHE A 103 1.33 -8.56 -18.08
CA PHE A 103 1.62 -9.50 -16.99
C PHE A 103 2.95 -10.21 -17.14
N ASN A 104 3.77 -9.78 -18.11
CA ASN A 104 5.14 -10.22 -18.24
C ASN A 104 6.05 -9.31 -17.42
N TYR A 105 6.52 -9.81 -16.29
CA TYR A 105 7.31 -9.02 -15.33
C TYR A 105 8.66 -8.54 -15.88
N PHE A 106 9.18 -9.17 -16.93
CA PHE A 106 10.42 -8.75 -17.59
C PHE A 106 10.19 -7.85 -18.81
N ASN A 107 8.94 -7.57 -19.15
CA ASN A 107 8.62 -6.70 -20.29
C ASN A 107 8.90 -5.24 -19.93
N ALA A 108 10.05 -4.74 -20.35
CA ALA A 108 10.48 -3.36 -20.10
C ALA A 108 9.59 -2.28 -20.76
N TRP A 109 8.60 -2.68 -21.53
CA TRP A 109 7.59 -1.80 -22.10
C TRP A 109 6.49 -1.43 -21.08
N TRP A 110 6.21 -2.34 -20.15
CA TRP A 110 5.20 -2.19 -19.10
C TRP A 110 5.80 -1.96 -17.72
N HIS A 111 6.89 -2.67 -17.41
CA HIS A 111 7.50 -2.70 -16.09
C HIS A 111 8.96 -2.22 -16.13
N PRO A 112 9.42 -1.58 -15.05
CA PRO A 112 8.65 -1.02 -13.94
C PRO A 112 7.86 0.24 -14.31
N TYR A 113 8.26 0.94 -15.39
CA TYR A 113 7.63 2.19 -15.83
C TYR A 113 6.67 1.95 -16.99
N TYR A 114 5.42 2.36 -16.80
CA TYR A 114 4.39 2.24 -17.84
C TYR A 114 4.80 2.95 -19.13
N ARG A 115 5.04 2.16 -20.17
CA ARG A 115 5.49 2.61 -21.50
C ARG A 115 6.68 3.58 -21.49
N GLY A 116 7.57 3.43 -20.48
CA GLY A 116 8.74 4.30 -20.33
C GLY A 116 8.45 5.72 -19.85
N GLY A 117 7.23 5.95 -19.32
CA GLY A 117 6.83 7.23 -18.70
C GLY A 117 7.24 7.36 -17.24
N ASP A 118 6.61 8.32 -16.55
CA ASP A 118 6.90 8.63 -15.14
C ASP A 118 6.14 7.72 -14.15
N LEU A 119 5.10 7.02 -14.63
CA LEU A 119 4.28 6.14 -13.81
C LEU A 119 5.03 4.85 -13.52
N HIS A 120 5.29 4.61 -12.24
CA HIS A 120 5.93 3.38 -11.76
C HIS A 120 4.89 2.38 -11.28
N THR A 121 5.12 1.09 -11.53
CA THR A 121 4.25 0.04 -10.98
C THR A 121 4.25 0.07 -9.48
N LEU A 122 3.09 -0.10 -8.88
CA LEU A 122 2.93 -0.19 -7.43
C LEU A 122 2.94 -1.64 -6.95
N GLN A 123 2.70 -2.59 -7.86
CA GLN A 123 2.52 -3.99 -7.48
C GLN A 123 1.54 -4.10 -6.29
N SER A 124 1.77 -4.94 -5.33
CA SER A 124 0.84 -5.16 -4.22
C SER A 124 0.53 -3.94 -3.34
N VAL A 125 1.20 -2.79 -3.52
CA VAL A 125 0.74 -1.52 -2.94
C VAL A 125 -0.61 -1.08 -3.53
N THR A 126 -0.97 -1.57 -4.72
CA THR A 126 -2.30 -1.42 -5.31
C THR A 126 -3.42 -1.84 -4.36
N LYS A 127 -3.22 -2.91 -3.59
CA LYS A 127 -4.16 -3.39 -2.56
C LYS A 127 -4.50 -2.32 -1.52
N THR A 128 -3.49 -1.53 -1.14
CA THR A 128 -3.64 -0.41 -0.21
C THR A 128 -4.51 0.70 -0.80
N ILE A 129 -4.30 1.00 -2.09
CA ILE A 129 -5.09 2.04 -2.79
C ILE A 129 -6.52 1.55 -3.04
N ALA A 130 -6.71 0.28 -3.41
CA ALA A 130 -8.04 -0.32 -3.53
C ALA A 130 -8.80 -0.24 -2.19
N SER A 131 -8.13 -0.58 -1.07
CA SER A 131 -8.71 -0.41 0.28
C SER A 131 -9.05 1.05 0.60
N ALA A 132 -8.20 2.00 0.22
CA ALA A 132 -8.48 3.43 0.40
C ALA A 132 -9.72 3.86 -0.39
N THR A 133 -9.88 3.35 -1.62
CA THR A 133 -11.05 3.62 -2.48
C THR A 133 -12.34 3.07 -1.85
N LEU A 134 -12.30 1.83 -1.31
CA LEU A 134 -13.41 1.30 -0.53
C LEU A 134 -13.74 2.21 0.66
N GLY A 135 -12.70 2.72 1.34
CA GLY A 135 -12.86 3.67 2.45
C GLY A 135 -13.57 4.96 2.06
N VAL A 136 -13.33 5.45 0.86
CA VAL A 136 -14.08 6.60 0.31
C VAL A 136 -15.55 6.23 0.13
N ALA A 137 -15.85 5.08 -0.48
CA ALA A 137 -17.22 4.63 -0.71
C ALA A 137 -17.98 4.38 0.60
N VAL A 138 -17.32 3.78 1.61
CA VAL A 138 -17.89 3.64 2.97
C VAL A 138 -18.15 5.02 3.61
N THR A 139 -17.21 5.95 3.47
CA THR A 139 -17.35 7.33 4.00
C THR A 139 -18.56 8.04 3.41
N ARG A 140 -18.87 7.78 2.16
CA ARG A 140 -20.00 8.37 1.44
C ARG A 140 -21.32 7.62 1.66
N GLY A 141 -21.29 6.47 2.37
CA GLY A 141 -22.46 5.62 2.59
C GLY A 141 -22.89 4.83 1.36
N GLU A 142 -21.99 4.64 0.39
CA GLU A 142 -22.23 4.02 -0.91
C GLU A 142 -21.73 2.56 -0.97
N PHE A 143 -21.20 2.04 0.13
CA PHE A 143 -20.67 0.68 0.22
C PHE A 143 -21.29 -0.10 1.38
N PRO A 144 -21.55 -1.40 1.24
CA PRO A 144 -22.20 -2.19 2.29
C PRO A 144 -21.32 -2.40 3.51
N SER A 145 -21.92 -2.93 4.58
CA SER A 145 -21.18 -3.32 5.79
C SER A 145 -20.05 -4.29 5.45
N LEU A 146 -18.90 -4.11 6.10
CA LEU A 146 -17.76 -5.02 5.97
C LEU A 146 -18.03 -6.44 6.48
N ASP A 147 -19.11 -6.65 7.21
CA ASP A 147 -19.55 -7.97 7.69
C ASP A 147 -20.48 -8.67 6.69
N THR A 148 -20.70 -8.07 5.51
CA THR A 148 -21.47 -8.69 4.43
C THR A 148 -20.70 -9.89 3.86
N PRO A 149 -21.33 -11.08 3.78
CA PRO A 149 -20.74 -12.25 3.13
C PRO A 149 -20.44 -11.99 1.65
N ILE A 150 -19.26 -12.37 1.19
CA ILE A 150 -18.83 -12.08 -0.18
C ILE A 150 -19.66 -12.80 -1.24
N LEU A 151 -20.17 -14.00 -0.96
CA LEU A 151 -20.98 -14.75 -1.92
C LEU A 151 -22.30 -14.06 -2.28
N LYS A 152 -22.74 -13.03 -1.54
CA LYS A 152 -23.88 -12.19 -1.94
C LYS A 152 -23.63 -11.40 -3.24
N PHE A 153 -22.39 -11.24 -3.64
CA PHE A 153 -22.01 -10.51 -4.84
C PHE A 153 -21.74 -11.42 -6.05
N PHE A 154 -21.87 -12.74 -5.88
CA PHE A 154 -21.60 -13.74 -6.89
C PHE A 154 -22.75 -14.74 -7.00
N ASP A 155 -22.90 -15.36 -8.17
CA ASP A 155 -23.82 -16.49 -8.37
C ASP A 155 -23.21 -17.74 -7.72
N GLU A 156 -23.64 -18.05 -6.49
CA GLU A 156 -23.12 -19.20 -5.72
C GLU A 156 -23.18 -20.51 -6.48
N ALA A 157 -24.21 -20.71 -7.33
CA ALA A 157 -24.33 -21.92 -8.10
C ALA A 157 -23.21 -22.14 -9.12
N LYS A 158 -22.49 -21.08 -9.46
CA LYS A 158 -21.33 -21.13 -10.35
C LYS A 158 -20.00 -21.23 -9.60
N VAL A 159 -19.95 -21.17 -8.29
CA VAL A 159 -18.73 -21.22 -7.48
C VAL A 159 -18.45 -22.65 -7.06
N ALA A 160 -17.24 -23.15 -7.34
CA ALA A 160 -16.84 -24.48 -6.89
C ALA A 160 -16.42 -24.50 -5.41
N ASN A 161 -16.43 -25.70 -4.82
CA ASN A 161 -15.94 -25.93 -3.45
C ASN A 161 -16.60 -25.03 -2.39
N VAL A 162 -17.90 -24.74 -2.54
CA VAL A 162 -18.67 -23.98 -1.55
C VAL A 162 -18.99 -24.88 -0.36
N ASP A 163 -18.53 -24.48 0.81
CA ASP A 163 -18.86 -25.06 2.10
C ASP A 163 -19.34 -23.96 3.08
N GLU A 164 -19.69 -24.34 4.31
CA GLU A 164 -20.18 -23.39 5.32
C GLU A 164 -19.12 -22.34 5.69
N ARG A 165 -17.82 -22.65 5.59
CA ARG A 165 -16.74 -21.69 5.83
C ARG A 165 -16.71 -20.62 4.73
N LYS A 166 -16.76 -21.04 3.46
CA LYS A 166 -16.77 -20.10 2.31
C LYS A 166 -17.96 -19.14 2.36
N ARG A 167 -19.16 -19.63 2.79
CA ARG A 167 -20.35 -18.77 2.99
C ARG A 167 -20.19 -17.71 4.06
N ARG A 168 -19.29 -17.93 5.04
CA ARG A 168 -18.98 -16.97 6.12
C ARG A 168 -17.86 -16.00 5.81
N ILE A 169 -17.19 -16.10 4.64
CA ILE A 169 -16.19 -15.11 4.25
C ILE A 169 -16.88 -13.75 4.09
N THR A 170 -16.37 -12.71 4.74
CA THR A 170 -16.90 -11.36 4.66
C THR A 170 -15.88 -10.42 3.97
N LEU A 171 -16.32 -9.21 3.61
CA LEU A 171 -15.45 -8.16 3.08
C LEU A 171 -14.28 -7.84 4.03
N ARG A 172 -14.54 -7.87 5.34
CA ARG A 172 -13.52 -7.68 6.38
C ARG A 172 -12.41 -8.73 6.26
N HIS A 173 -12.75 -9.99 6.04
CA HIS A 173 -11.77 -11.06 5.89
C HIS A 173 -10.89 -10.88 4.64
N LEU A 174 -11.44 -10.34 3.55
CA LEU A 174 -10.62 -9.98 2.37
C LEU A 174 -9.64 -8.86 2.70
N LEU A 175 -10.09 -7.81 3.41
CA LEU A 175 -9.26 -6.66 3.77
C LEU A 175 -8.13 -7.02 4.74
N THR A 176 -8.38 -7.94 5.66
CA THR A 176 -7.41 -8.36 6.69
C THR A 176 -6.55 -9.55 6.30
N MET A 177 -6.68 -10.08 5.08
CA MET A 177 -5.96 -11.29 4.62
C MET A 177 -6.24 -12.52 5.50
N THR A 178 -7.51 -12.70 5.89
CA THR A 178 -7.96 -13.80 6.75
C THR A 178 -9.13 -14.57 6.15
N ALA A 179 -9.25 -14.60 4.83
CA ALA A 179 -10.37 -15.23 4.15
C ALA A 179 -10.45 -16.75 4.34
N GLY A 180 -9.31 -17.42 4.58
CA GLY A 180 -9.23 -18.84 4.86
C GLY A 180 -9.23 -19.75 3.63
N PHE A 181 -9.07 -19.21 2.41
CA PHE A 181 -8.85 -20.02 1.22
C PHE A 181 -7.55 -20.85 1.34
N ASP A 182 -7.56 -22.03 0.73
CA ASP A 182 -6.34 -22.80 0.49
C ASP A 182 -5.50 -22.08 -0.56
N TRP A 183 -4.50 -21.35 -0.09
CA TRP A 183 -3.71 -20.42 -0.88
C TRP A 183 -2.26 -20.40 -0.41
N ASN A 184 -1.34 -20.63 -1.33
CA ASN A 184 0.10 -20.59 -1.07
C ASN A 184 0.79 -19.54 -1.93
N GLU A 185 1.11 -18.40 -1.35
CA GLU A 185 1.88 -17.31 -1.96
C GLU A 185 3.17 -17.02 -1.17
N SER A 186 3.56 -17.95 -0.29
CA SER A 186 4.80 -17.86 0.50
C SER A 186 6.06 -18.35 -0.26
N LEU A 187 5.85 -19.05 -1.34
CA LEU A 187 6.91 -19.53 -2.25
C LEU A 187 7.32 -18.41 -3.22
N PRO A 188 8.52 -18.48 -3.81
CA PRO A 188 8.89 -17.56 -4.89
C PRO A 188 7.86 -17.56 -6.02
N TYR A 189 7.61 -16.41 -6.65
CA TYR A 189 6.68 -16.30 -7.79
C TYR A 189 7.12 -17.14 -9.01
N SER A 190 8.38 -17.55 -9.08
CA SER A 190 8.88 -18.52 -10.07
C SER A 190 8.60 -19.99 -9.73
N ASP A 191 8.10 -20.28 -8.52
CA ASP A 191 7.74 -21.66 -8.13
C ASP A 191 6.35 -22.01 -8.69
N PRO A 192 6.22 -23.17 -9.39
CA PRO A 192 4.94 -23.57 -10.00
C PRO A 192 3.82 -23.87 -8.97
N ARG A 193 4.14 -23.92 -7.68
CA ARG A 193 3.16 -24.09 -6.59
C ARG A 193 2.69 -22.76 -5.99
N ASN A 194 3.18 -21.62 -6.49
CA ASN A 194 2.73 -20.31 -6.04
C ASN A 194 1.36 -19.97 -6.66
N ASP A 195 0.35 -19.84 -5.81
CA ASP A 195 -1.02 -19.58 -6.28
C ASP A 195 -1.20 -18.17 -6.88
N GLY A 196 -0.40 -17.19 -6.45
CA GLY A 196 -0.41 -15.86 -7.08
C GLY A 196 -0.01 -15.93 -8.55
N SER A 197 1.14 -16.57 -8.84
CA SER A 197 1.59 -16.77 -10.23
C SER A 197 0.62 -17.62 -11.05
N ASN A 198 0.04 -18.67 -10.45
CA ASN A 198 -0.91 -19.53 -11.14
C ASN A 198 -2.22 -18.78 -11.44
N MET A 199 -2.68 -17.91 -10.54
CA MET A 199 -3.81 -17.03 -10.79
C MET A 199 -3.52 -16.08 -11.96
N GLU A 200 -2.37 -15.39 -11.92
CA GLU A 200 -1.98 -14.48 -13.01
C GLU A 200 -1.84 -15.20 -14.36
N ALA A 201 -1.46 -16.49 -14.36
CA ALA A 201 -1.41 -17.32 -15.56
C ALA A 201 -2.78 -17.83 -16.02
N SER A 202 -3.85 -17.65 -15.24
CA SER A 202 -5.20 -18.07 -15.60
C SER A 202 -5.93 -17.01 -16.42
N PRO A 203 -6.93 -17.39 -17.24
CA PRO A 203 -7.72 -16.44 -18.02
C PRO A 203 -8.74 -15.65 -17.19
N ASP A 204 -9.10 -16.13 -16.00
CA ASP A 204 -10.08 -15.53 -15.09
C ASP A 204 -9.60 -15.62 -13.65
N TRP A 205 -9.02 -14.54 -13.18
CA TRP A 205 -8.43 -14.45 -11.82
C TRP A 205 -9.49 -14.54 -10.73
N VAL A 206 -10.63 -13.90 -10.94
CA VAL A 206 -11.74 -13.91 -9.98
C VAL A 206 -12.25 -15.33 -9.81
N ARG A 207 -12.45 -16.04 -10.91
CA ARG A 207 -12.89 -17.43 -10.90
C ARG A 207 -11.86 -18.36 -10.24
N TYR A 208 -10.57 -18.17 -10.57
CA TYR A 208 -9.49 -18.94 -9.97
C TYR A 208 -9.55 -18.89 -8.43
N VAL A 209 -9.78 -17.71 -7.87
CA VAL A 209 -9.82 -17.50 -6.41
C VAL A 209 -11.12 -18.03 -5.79
N LEU A 210 -12.27 -17.70 -6.37
CA LEU A 210 -13.57 -18.14 -5.85
C LEU A 210 -13.69 -19.66 -5.80
N ASP A 211 -13.08 -20.37 -6.74
CA ASP A 211 -13.12 -21.82 -6.83
C ASP A 211 -12.11 -22.53 -5.90
N ARG A 212 -11.18 -21.81 -5.23
CA ARG A 212 -10.26 -22.43 -4.26
C ARG A 212 -11.05 -23.07 -3.10
N PRO A 213 -10.64 -24.26 -2.63
CA PRO A 213 -11.20 -24.83 -1.40
C PRO A 213 -10.81 -23.99 -0.18
N MET A 214 -11.40 -24.31 0.96
CA MET A 214 -11.08 -23.68 2.24
C MET A 214 -10.07 -24.51 3.02
N SER A 215 -8.98 -23.87 3.51
CA SER A 215 -8.04 -24.49 4.44
C SER A 215 -8.34 -24.15 5.90
N ASP A 216 -8.85 -22.92 6.15
CA ASP A 216 -9.05 -22.39 7.49
C ASP A 216 -10.45 -21.80 7.66
N GLU A 217 -10.85 -21.57 8.91
CA GLU A 217 -11.99 -20.72 9.24
C GLU A 217 -11.69 -19.26 8.90
N PRO A 218 -12.63 -18.53 8.26
CA PRO A 218 -12.48 -17.11 8.05
C PRO A 218 -12.19 -16.36 9.37
N GLY A 219 -11.17 -15.50 9.36
CA GLY A 219 -10.74 -14.74 10.53
C GLY A 219 -9.72 -15.45 11.42
N ALA A 220 -9.45 -16.75 11.23
CA ALA A 220 -8.63 -17.55 12.13
C ALA A 220 -7.14 -17.18 12.08
N ARG A 221 -6.60 -16.95 10.88
CA ARG A 221 -5.17 -16.62 10.71
C ARG A 221 -4.92 -15.73 9.51
N PHE A 222 -3.82 -14.99 9.59
CA PHE A 222 -3.28 -14.27 8.44
C PHE A 222 -2.74 -15.26 7.41
N ASN A 223 -3.19 -15.11 6.15
CA ASN A 223 -2.59 -15.76 5.00
C ASN A 223 -2.57 -14.76 3.84
N TYR A 224 -1.36 -14.29 3.48
CA TYR A 224 -1.23 -13.35 2.38
C TYR A 224 -1.78 -13.98 1.11
N ASN A 225 -2.75 -13.32 0.50
CA ASN A 225 -3.51 -13.84 -0.64
C ASN A 225 -3.84 -12.69 -1.60
N SER A 226 -3.11 -12.61 -2.70
CA SER A 226 -3.35 -11.62 -3.76
C SER A 226 -4.71 -11.81 -4.40
N GLY A 227 -5.13 -13.06 -4.61
CA GLY A 227 -6.43 -13.36 -5.17
C GLY A 227 -7.61 -12.88 -4.33
N ALA A 228 -7.51 -12.93 -2.99
CA ALA A 228 -8.53 -12.33 -2.13
C ALA A 228 -8.66 -10.81 -2.34
N SER A 229 -7.64 -10.16 -2.88
CA SER A 229 -7.71 -8.74 -3.26
C SER A 229 -8.38 -8.55 -4.62
N GLU A 230 -8.20 -9.48 -5.55
CA GLU A 230 -8.86 -9.45 -6.86
C GLU A 230 -10.40 -9.50 -6.77
N LEU A 231 -10.93 -10.12 -5.73
CA LEU A 231 -12.37 -10.13 -5.48
C LEU A 231 -12.95 -8.74 -5.18
N LEU A 232 -12.11 -7.76 -4.83
CA LEU A 232 -12.58 -6.41 -4.47
C LEU A 232 -13.16 -5.65 -5.66
N ALA A 233 -12.60 -5.79 -6.88
CA ALA A 233 -13.12 -5.09 -8.05
C ALA A 233 -14.55 -5.53 -8.42
N PRO A 234 -14.86 -6.82 -8.65
CA PRO A 234 -16.22 -7.25 -8.98
C PRO A 234 -17.20 -7.01 -7.82
N ILE A 235 -16.77 -7.15 -6.57
CA ILE A 235 -17.59 -6.82 -5.41
C ILE A 235 -17.92 -5.33 -5.37
N PHE A 236 -16.92 -4.47 -5.64
CA PHE A 236 -17.12 -3.03 -5.68
C PHE A 236 -18.13 -2.63 -6.75
N HIS A 237 -17.97 -3.15 -7.96
CA HIS A 237 -18.90 -2.92 -9.06
C HIS A 237 -20.34 -3.40 -8.70
N ALA A 238 -20.48 -4.61 -8.17
CA ALA A 238 -21.78 -5.13 -7.76
C ALA A 238 -22.43 -4.33 -6.62
N ALA A 239 -21.64 -3.72 -5.75
CA ALA A 239 -22.13 -2.96 -4.62
C ALA A 239 -22.50 -1.51 -4.96
N THR A 240 -21.74 -0.86 -5.86
CA THR A 240 -21.87 0.57 -6.17
C THR A 240 -22.45 0.86 -7.54
N GLY A 241 -22.35 -0.07 -8.48
CA GLY A 241 -22.70 0.12 -9.90
C GLY A 241 -21.61 0.83 -10.71
N GLU A 242 -20.46 1.19 -10.09
CA GLU A 242 -19.32 1.84 -10.76
C GLU A 242 -18.06 0.95 -10.67
N ASP A 243 -17.17 1.03 -11.65
CA ASP A 243 -15.87 0.37 -11.58
C ASP A 243 -14.97 1.07 -10.57
N ILE A 244 -14.18 0.28 -9.82
CA ILE A 244 -13.32 0.80 -8.75
C ILE A 244 -12.29 1.81 -9.27
N GLU A 245 -11.80 1.68 -10.50
CA GLU A 245 -10.87 2.61 -11.14
C GLU A 245 -11.54 3.96 -11.40
N GLU A 246 -12.73 3.98 -12.01
CA GLU A 246 -13.48 5.20 -12.29
C GLU A 246 -13.88 5.91 -10.99
N TYR A 247 -14.30 5.13 -10.01
CA TYR A 247 -14.65 5.65 -8.69
C TYR A 247 -13.44 6.25 -7.98
N ALA A 248 -12.28 5.57 -8.01
CA ALA A 248 -11.03 6.10 -7.46
C ALA A 248 -10.61 7.40 -8.15
N ALA A 249 -10.67 7.45 -9.48
CA ALA A 249 -10.36 8.65 -10.27
C ALA A 249 -11.20 9.85 -9.80
N LYS A 250 -12.50 9.65 -9.63
CA LYS A 250 -13.48 10.70 -9.30
C LYS A 250 -13.40 11.13 -7.83
N HIS A 251 -13.30 10.16 -6.91
CA HIS A 251 -13.54 10.40 -5.48
C HIS A 251 -12.30 10.31 -4.59
N LEU A 252 -11.20 9.73 -5.07
CA LEU A 252 -9.91 9.67 -4.37
C LEU A 252 -8.86 10.50 -5.10
N PHE A 253 -8.59 10.23 -6.39
CA PHE A 253 -7.47 10.83 -7.10
C PHE A 253 -7.70 12.31 -7.43
N THR A 254 -8.85 12.66 -7.99
CA THR A 254 -9.20 14.07 -8.28
C THR A 254 -9.12 14.97 -7.04
N PRO A 255 -9.72 14.62 -5.88
CA PRO A 255 -9.55 15.42 -4.66
C PRO A 255 -8.11 15.61 -4.21
N LEU A 256 -7.24 14.60 -4.44
CA LEU A 256 -5.82 14.65 -4.11
C LEU A 256 -4.98 15.36 -5.18
N GLY A 257 -5.57 15.76 -6.31
CA GLY A 257 -4.85 16.33 -7.45
C GLY A 257 -3.91 15.31 -8.12
N ILE A 258 -4.32 14.05 -8.16
CA ILE A 258 -3.67 12.97 -8.92
C ILE A 258 -4.35 12.91 -10.29
N GLU A 259 -3.63 13.28 -11.34
CA GLU A 259 -4.19 13.39 -12.70
C GLU A 259 -3.72 12.27 -13.61
N LYS A 260 -2.51 11.75 -13.35
CA LYS A 260 -1.89 10.71 -14.15
C LYS A 260 -1.84 9.42 -13.34
N PHE A 261 -2.47 8.39 -13.86
CA PHE A 261 -2.38 7.03 -13.36
C PHE A 261 -2.67 6.07 -14.50
N PHE A 262 -2.31 4.83 -14.29
CA PHE A 262 -2.73 3.72 -15.12
C PHE A 262 -3.07 2.55 -14.21
N TRP A 263 -4.26 1.99 -14.38
CA TRP A 263 -4.68 0.80 -13.64
C TRP A 263 -4.92 -0.33 -14.64
N LYS A 264 -4.08 -1.32 -14.58
CA LYS A 264 -4.04 -2.45 -15.49
C LYS A 264 -5.29 -3.32 -15.31
N PRO A 265 -5.99 -3.74 -16.39
CA PRO A 265 -7.04 -4.74 -16.29
C PRO A 265 -6.45 -6.15 -16.19
N THR A 266 -7.21 -7.08 -15.62
CA THR A 266 -6.98 -8.53 -15.70
C THR A 266 -7.29 -9.06 -17.10
N PRO A 267 -6.95 -10.31 -17.46
CA PRO A 267 -7.31 -10.90 -18.74
C PRO A 267 -8.82 -10.94 -18.99
N SER A 268 -9.65 -11.05 -17.96
CA SER A 268 -11.12 -11.01 -18.08
C SER A 268 -11.71 -9.60 -18.17
N GLY A 269 -10.87 -8.55 -18.08
CA GLY A 269 -11.27 -7.15 -18.20
C GLY A 269 -11.63 -6.48 -16.87
N ALA A 270 -11.67 -7.21 -15.74
CA ALA A 270 -11.81 -6.59 -14.43
C ALA A 270 -10.54 -5.78 -14.07
N VAL A 271 -10.68 -4.78 -13.23
CA VAL A 271 -9.53 -3.99 -12.74
C VAL A 271 -8.66 -4.86 -11.83
N ASP A 272 -7.36 -4.92 -12.09
CA ASP A 272 -6.38 -5.65 -11.26
C ASP A 272 -6.15 -4.91 -9.93
N THR A 273 -6.91 -5.29 -8.90
CA THR A 273 -6.84 -4.70 -7.56
C THR A 273 -5.75 -5.30 -6.67
N GLU A 274 -5.01 -6.28 -7.18
CA GLU A 274 -3.89 -6.87 -6.43
C GLU A 274 -2.54 -6.23 -6.75
N GLY A 275 -2.30 -5.84 -8.02
CA GLY A 275 -0.97 -5.40 -8.47
C GLY A 275 -0.95 -4.39 -9.62
N GLY A 276 -2.11 -4.03 -10.19
CA GLY A 276 -2.20 -3.37 -11.50
C GLY A 276 -2.00 -1.86 -11.52
N LEU A 277 -1.93 -1.16 -10.40
CA LEU A 277 -1.87 0.30 -10.39
C LEU A 277 -0.45 0.83 -10.61
N TYR A 278 -0.35 1.89 -11.41
CA TYR A 278 0.85 2.69 -11.65
C TYR A 278 0.59 4.13 -11.21
N LEU A 279 1.47 4.68 -10.39
CA LEU A 279 1.46 6.09 -9.97
C LEU A 279 2.88 6.66 -9.96
N GLU A 280 2.99 7.98 -9.98
CA GLU A 280 4.21 8.67 -9.61
C GLU A 280 4.44 8.61 -8.09
N ARG A 281 5.71 8.60 -7.64
CA ARG A 281 6.07 8.56 -6.22
C ARG A 281 5.47 9.70 -5.39
N HIS A 282 5.37 10.91 -5.98
CA HIS A 282 4.78 12.08 -5.32
C HIS A 282 3.27 11.93 -5.13
N ASP A 283 2.59 11.31 -6.09
CA ASP A 283 1.16 11.06 -6.03
C ASP A 283 0.84 9.93 -5.04
N LEU A 284 1.65 8.88 -4.99
CA LEU A 284 1.56 7.86 -3.95
C LEU A 284 1.73 8.47 -2.55
N ALA A 285 2.66 9.41 -2.38
CA ALA A 285 2.87 10.11 -1.12
C ALA A 285 1.65 10.93 -0.66
N LYS A 286 0.81 11.42 -1.58
CA LYS A 286 -0.45 12.11 -1.23
C LYS A 286 -1.43 11.17 -0.52
N VAL A 287 -1.52 9.91 -0.95
CA VAL A 287 -2.36 8.91 -0.28
C VAL A 287 -1.80 8.57 1.11
N LEU A 288 -0.47 8.47 1.26
CA LEU A 288 0.14 8.30 2.59
C LEU A 288 -0.20 9.47 3.52
N LEU A 289 -0.09 10.70 3.02
CA LEU A 289 -0.41 11.91 3.79
C LEU A 289 -1.90 11.95 4.17
N LEU A 290 -2.80 11.56 3.27
CA LEU A 290 -4.23 11.45 3.56
C LEU A 290 -4.50 10.55 4.77
N PHE A 291 -3.87 9.37 4.82
CA PHE A 291 -4.01 8.45 5.95
C PHE A 291 -3.31 8.98 7.21
N HIS A 292 -2.14 9.59 7.08
CA HIS A 292 -1.45 10.23 8.20
C HIS A 292 -2.28 11.38 8.81
N GLN A 293 -3.05 12.09 7.99
CA GLN A 293 -3.95 13.17 8.42
C GLN A 293 -5.38 12.69 8.73
N ASN A 294 -5.54 11.40 9.12
CA ASN A 294 -6.83 10.82 9.48
C ASN A 294 -7.92 11.01 8.40
N GLY A 295 -7.54 10.96 7.12
CA GLY A 295 -8.45 11.05 5.98
C GLY A 295 -8.89 12.48 5.62
N LEU A 296 -8.20 13.51 6.15
CA LEU A 296 -8.38 14.91 5.74
C LEU A 296 -7.38 15.29 4.65
N TRP A 297 -7.86 16.01 3.64
CA TRP A 297 -7.04 16.61 2.60
C TRP A 297 -7.46 18.05 2.36
N ALA A 298 -6.54 19.01 2.51
CA ALA A 298 -6.83 20.45 2.40
C ALA A 298 -8.08 20.88 3.21
N GLY A 299 -8.25 20.34 4.41
CA GLY A 299 -9.38 20.61 5.29
C GLY A 299 -10.69 19.89 4.93
N LYS A 300 -10.72 19.12 3.85
CA LYS A 300 -11.90 18.35 3.43
C LYS A 300 -11.76 16.88 3.81
N ARG A 301 -12.86 16.26 4.22
CA ARG A 301 -12.93 14.83 4.50
C ARG A 301 -13.01 14.05 3.18
N VAL A 302 -11.97 13.26 2.88
CA VAL A 302 -11.94 12.34 1.74
C VAL A 302 -12.25 10.92 2.20
N VAL A 303 -11.63 10.51 3.31
CA VAL A 303 -11.86 9.21 3.98
C VAL A 303 -12.24 9.47 5.43
N SER A 304 -13.20 8.72 5.98
CA SER A 304 -13.60 8.89 7.39
C SER A 304 -12.45 8.56 8.35
N ALA A 305 -12.39 9.27 9.48
CA ALA A 305 -11.42 8.98 10.52
C ALA A 305 -11.56 7.54 11.07
N ASP A 306 -12.79 7.04 11.13
CA ASP A 306 -13.08 5.67 11.58
C ASP A 306 -12.51 4.63 10.60
N TRP A 307 -12.62 4.87 9.29
CA TRP A 307 -11.98 3.98 8.30
C TRP A 307 -10.46 3.98 8.42
N VAL A 308 -9.84 5.16 8.53
CA VAL A 308 -8.39 5.28 8.72
C VAL A 308 -7.96 4.56 9.99
N LYS A 309 -8.66 4.80 11.11
CA LYS A 309 -8.39 4.12 12.39
C LYS A 309 -8.51 2.61 12.26
N ALA A 310 -9.57 2.11 11.63
CA ALA A 310 -9.78 0.68 11.43
C ALA A 310 -8.72 0.08 10.49
N SER A 311 -8.35 0.82 9.42
CA SER A 311 -7.32 0.39 8.45
C SER A 311 -5.95 0.24 9.07
N LEU A 312 -5.59 1.10 10.02
CA LEU A 312 -4.30 1.12 10.70
C LEU A 312 -4.34 0.42 12.07
N ALA A 313 -5.48 -0.16 12.45
CA ALA A 313 -5.56 -0.99 13.64
C ALA A 313 -4.81 -2.32 13.43
N PRO A 314 -4.05 -2.80 14.43
CA PRO A 314 -3.32 -4.06 14.34
C PRO A 314 -4.30 -5.26 14.44
N SER A 315 -5.07 -5.51 13.37
CA SER A 315 -6.19 -6.45 13.36
C SER A 315 -5.74 -7.90 13.50
N ILE A 316 -4.60 -8.25 12.88
CA ILE A 316 -4.07 -9.62 12.93
C ILE A 316 -2.53 -9.60 12.93
N PRO A 317 -1.85 -10.46 13.73
CA PRO A 317 -0.41 -10.65 13.61
C PRO A 317 -0.08 -11.41 12.31
N VAL A 318 0.91 -10.89 11.56
CA VAL A 318 1.41 -11.57 10.37
C VAL A 318 2.15 -12.87 10.76
N ASN A 319 3.01 -12.76 11.77
CA ASN A 319 3.58 -13.89 12.49
C ASN A 319 3.99 -13.44 13.90
N GLN A 320 4.11 -14.40 14.82
CA GLN A 320 4.39 -14.09 16.22
C GLN A 320 5.82 -13.57 16.48
N LYS A 321 6.78 -13.91 15.59
CA LYS A 321 8.21 -13.60 15.82
C LYS A 321 8.59 -12.19 15.39
N SER A 322 8.01 -11.68 14.31
CA SER A 322 8.40 -10.38 13.74
C SER A 322 7.78 -9.17 14.44
N GLY A 323 6.70 -9.37 15.20
CA GLY A 323 5.87 -8.29 15.73
C GLY A 323 5.09 -7.51 14.68
N VAL A 324 5.23 -7.84 13.40
CA VAL A 324 4.50 -7.19 12.30
C VAL A 324 3.03 -7.55 12.38
N LYS A 325 2.18 -6.55 12.23
CA LYS A 325 0.72 -6.66 12.20
C LYS A 325 0.19 -6.27 10.83
N TYR A 326 -1.09 -6.56 10.61
CA TYR A 326 -1.79 -6.19 9.39
C TYR A 326 -3.15 -5.57 9.70
N GLY A 327 -3.49 -4.51 8.96
CA GLY A 327 -4.81 -3.87 9.02
C GLY A 327 -5.59 -4.09 7.72
N TYR A 328 -6.35 -3.09 7.25
CA TYR A 328 -7.06 -3.19 5.98
C TYR A 328 -6.11 -2.88 4.81
N LYS A 329 -5.37 -3.92 4.37
CA LYS A 329 -4.34 -3.85 3.31
C LYS A 329 -3.14 -2.93 3.67
N TRP A 330 -2.91 -2.66 4.96
CA TRP A 330 -1.76 -1.96 5.48
C TRP A 330 -0.89 -2.89 6.31
N TRP A 331 0.42 -2.85 6.06
CA TRP A 331 1.43 -3.49 6.90
C TRP A 331 1.79 -2.54 8.05
N LEU A 332 1.91 -3.09 9.25
CA LEU A 332 2.19 -2.33 10.47
C LEU A 332 3.49 -2.87 11.09
N TYR A 333 4.55 -2.08 10.98
CA TYR A 333 5.89 -2.46 11.40
C TYR A 333 6.24 -1.84 12.74
N PRO A 334 6.62 -2.64 13.77
CA PRO A 334 7.06 -2.08 15.05
C PRO A 334 8.42 -1.41 14.91
N TYR A 335 8.59 -0.26 15.55
CA TYR A 335 9.86 0.44 15.74
C TYR A 335 9.98 0.97 17.18
N GLY A 336 11.22 1.29 17.64
CA GLY A 336 11.49 1.57 19.04
C GLY A 336 11.87 0.30 19.82
N LYS A 337 12.60 0.44 20.92
CA LYS A 337 13.09 -0.68 21.73
C LYS A 337 12.13 -1.04 22.87
N ASP A 338 11.77 -0.04 23.68
CA ASP A 338 11.10 -0.27 24.98
C ASP A 338 9.58 -0.08 24.89
N ASP A 339 9.10 0.74 23.96
CA ASP A 339 7.68 0.97 23.67
C ASP A 339 7.47 0.89 22.16
N PRO A 340 7.21 -0.31 21.59
CA PRO A 340 7.09 -0.49 20.16
C PRO A 340 5.90 0.27 19.59
N ARG A 341 6.19 1.33 18.83
CA ARG A 341 5.23 2.09 18.03
C ARG A 341 5.11 1.48 16.65
N LEU A 342 4.09 1.83 15.90
CA LEU A 342 3.83 1.24 14.59
C LEU A 342 4.00 2.26 13.48
N ALA A 343 4.91 1.96 12.56
CA ALA A 343 4.93 2.55 11.24
C ALA A 343 3.92 1.80 10.35
N PHE A 344 3.21 2.50 9.47
CA PHE A 344 2.34 1.86 8.50
C PHE A 344 2.90 1.99 7.09
N ALA A 345 2.71 0.95 6.30
CA ALA A 345 3.34 0.84 4.99
C ALA A 345 2.50 0.03 4.00
N GLY A 346 2.70 0.30 2.71
CA GLY A 346 2.44 -0.65 1.65
C GLY A 346 3.68 -1.52 1.40
N SER A 347 3.50 -2.64 0.71
CA SER A 347 4.59 -3.50 0.26
C SER A 347 4.25 -4.06 -1.12
N GLY A 348 5.10 -3.81 -2.10
CA GLY A 348 4.93 -4.28 -3.48
C GLY A 348 6.12 -5.08 -3.96
N PHE A 349 5.83 -6.10 -4.77
CA PHE A 349 6.86 -6.94 -5.40
C PHE A 349 7.88 -6.07 -6.16
N GLY A 350 9.13 -6.46 -6.12
CA GLY A 350 10.22 -5.67 -6.70
C GLY A 350 10.77 -4.57 -5.80
N GLY A 351 10.10 -4.24 -4.67
CA GLY A 351 10.60 -3.26 -3.70
C GLY A 351 9.84 -1.93 -3.71
N GLN A 352 8.55 -1.94 -4.04
CA GLN A 352 7.68 -0.78 -3.84
C GLN A 352 7.40 -0.64 -2.35
N LEU A 353 7.90 0.43 -1.73
CA LEU A 353 7.90 0.60 -0.29
C LEU A 353 7.47 2.02 0.09
N PRO A 354 6.16 2.33 0.06
CA PRO A 354 5.61 3.52 0.72
C PRO A 354 5.50 3.26 2.23
N LEU A 355 5.94 4.23 3.02
CA LEU A 355 6.09 4.10 4.48
C LEU A 355 5.75 5.40 5.17
N VAL A 356 5.06 5.33 6.31
CA VAL A 356 4.83 6.45 7.22
C VAL A 356 5.34 6.10 8.62
N ILE A 357 6.08 7.02 9.23
CA ILE A 357 6.51 6.95 10.63
C ILE A 357 5.81 8.08 11.38
N PRO A 358 4.62 7.81 11.96
CA PRO A 358 3.69 8.86 12.40
C PRO A 358 4.27 9.80 13.46
N ASP A 359 5.00 9.27 14.45
CA ASP A 359 5.52 10.05 15.58
C ASP A 359 6.60 11.07 15.18
N TYR A 360 7.17 10.89 14.00
CA TYR A 360 8.18 11.80 13.45
C TYR A 360 7.65 12.62 12.28
N ASP A 361 6.37 12.47 11.93
CA ASP A 361 5.73 13.13 10.79
C ASP A 361 6.55 12.94 9.49
N ILE A 362 6.96 11.68 9.26
CA ILE A 362 7.79 11.30 8.12
C ILE A 362 7.01 10.37 7.19
N LEU A 363 7.01 10.72 5.91
CA LEU A 363 6.56 9.87 4.81
C LEU A 363 7.75 9.56 3.91
N VAL A 364 7.87 8.31 3.48
CA VAL A 364 8.92 7.87 2.56
C VAL A 364 8.31 7.02 1.46
N VAL A 365 8.78 7.21 0.24
CA VAL A 365 8.42 6.34 -0.88
C VAL A 365 9.69 5.85 -1.55
N PHE A 366 9.89 4.55 -1.60
CA PHE A 366 10.87 3.93 -2.48
C PHE A 366 10.14 3.25 -3.63
N THR A 367 10.68 3.37 -4.83
CA THR A 367 10.32 2.54 -5.97
C THR A 367 11.55 1.75 -6.41
N ALA A 368 11.35 0.51 -6.83
CA ALA A 368 12.43 -0.41 -7.16
C ALA A 368 11.94 -1.52 -8.09
N TRP A 369 12.88 -2.27 -8.72
CA TRP A 369 12.53 -3.41 -9.54
C TRP A 369 13.51 -4.58 -9.35
N ASN A 370 13.42 -5.24 -8.18
CA ASN A 370 14.22 -6.40 -7.77
C ASN A 370 13.37 -7.67 -7.88
N ILE A 371 13.24 -8.26 -9.06
CA ILE A 371 12.29 -9.35 -9.32
C ILE A 371 12.94 -10.73 -9.43
N GLU A 372 14.27 -10.82 -9.53
CA GLU A 372 14.99 -12.08 -9.62
C GLU A 372 15.79 -12.48 -8.35
N GLY A 373 15.45 -11.89 -7.21
CA GLY A 373 16.21 -12.10 -5.98
C GLY A 373 17.43 -11.19 -5.88
N GLY A 374 18.33 -11.46 -4.93
CA GLY A 374 19.50 -10.64 -4.64
C GLY A 374 19.22 -9.59 -3.56
N PRO A 375 20.10 -8.56 -3.42
CA PRO A 375 19.95 -7.52 -2.42
C PRO A 375 18.63 -6.76 -2.59
N SER A 376 17.96 -6.47 -1.49
CA SER A 376 16.73 -5.68 -1.48
C SER A 376 16.62 -4.85 -0.21
N LEU A 377 15.90 -3.73 -0.29
CA LEU A 377 15.60 -2.88 0.87
C LEU A 377 14.41 -3.46 1.62
N SER A 378 14.61 -3.92 2.85
CA SER A 378 13.50 -4.31 3.71
C SER A 378 12.88 -3.09 4.42
N HIS A 379 11.60 -3.18 4.80
CA HIS A 379 10.92 -2.14 5.59
C HIS A 379 11.67 -1.81 6.88
N ARG A 380 12.20 -2.82 7.57
CA ARG A 380 12.97 -2.62 8.80
C ARG A 380 14.21 -1.78 8.57
N VAL A 381 14.99 -2.12 7.54
CA VAL A 381 16.19 -1.35 7.18
C VAL A 381 15.81 0.07 6.75
N ALA A 382 14.74 0.25 5.97
CA ALA A 382 14.26 1.57 5.58
C ALA A 382 13.89 2.42 6.81
N ILE A 383 13.10 1.87 7.75
CA ILE A 383 12.73 2.55 8.99
C ILE A 383 13.99 2.94 9.78
N ASP A 384 14.91 2.00 10.00
CA ASP A 384 16.11 2.24 10.80
C ASP A 384 17.02 3.30 10.16
N ARG A 385 17.20 3.29 8.83
CA ARG A 385 18.01 4.26 8.10
C ARG A 385 17.38 5.67 8.12
N ILE A 386 16.08 5.77 7.91
CA ILE A 386 15.35 7.06 7.96
C ILE A 386 15.35 7.61 9.39
N LEU A 387 15.07 6.78 10.37
CA LEU A 387 15.14 7.20 11.76
C LEU A 387 16.56 7.63 12.16
N ALA A 388 17.61 7.00 11.62
CA ALA A 388 18.98 7.44 11.87
C ALA A 388 19.23 8.88 11.42
N ALA A 389 18.53 9.35 10.39
CA ALA A 389 18.66 10.74 9.91
C ALA A 389 17.92 11.77 10.77
N VAL A 390 17.02 11.38 11.66
CA VAL A 390 16.27 12.32 12.51
C VAL A 390 17.18 12.88 13.60
N THR A 391 17.31 14.21 13.67
CA THR A 391 18.22 14.90 14.62
C THR A 391 17.53 15.39 15.91
N ASP A 392 16.20 15.49 15.91
CA ASP A 392 15.37 15.92 17.05
C ASP A 392 14.64 14.73 17.70
N ARG A 393 15.26 13.54 17.72
CA ARG A 393 14.68 12.37 18.38
C ARG A 393 14.42 12.66 19.84
N LYS A 394 13.20 12.38 20.27
CA LYS A 394 12.92 12.29 21.70
C LYS A 394 13.60 11.03 22.25
N PRO A 395 14.25 11.10 23.41
CA PRO A 395 14.89 9.96 24.05
C PRO A 395 13.90 8.82 24.29
#